data_94e6ea14108a79223a491368da563d54
#
_entry.id   94e6ea14108a79223a491368da563d54
#
_cell.length_a   1.000
_cell.length_b   1.000
_cell.length_c   1.000
_cell.angle_alpha   90.00
_cell.angle_beta   90.00
_cell.angle_gamma   90.00
#
_symmetry.space_group_name_H-M   'P 1'
#
loop_
_entity.id
_entity.type
_entity.pdbx_description
1 polymer ?
#
loop_
_entity_poly.entity_id
_entity_poly.type
_entity_poly.pdbx_seq_one_letter_code
_entity_poly.pdbx_strand_id
1 'polypeptide(L)'
;MTTIRTEGLQRHPTHAVEVKWKDHTVTIGGGRPVVVQSMTNTSTADVEKTVEQVLALARAGSELVRLTVNTPEAARAVVAIREKLDRAGCFVPLVGDFHYNGHKLLTEVPECAAALSKYRINPGNVGKGDRAAENFAVMIETAKRYGAAVRIGVNGGSLDQDLLARMMDENNARTEPADPSEVLLEALVESALSSAKGAEALG
;
A
#
# COMPACT_ATOMS: atom_id res chain seq x y z
N MET A 1 -11.03 -33.32 -1.06
CA MET A 1 -11.42 -31.92 -0.86
C MET A 1 -11.80 -31.76 0.60
N THR A 2 -10.94 -31.10 1.38
CA THR A 2 -11.21 -30.85 2.80
C THR A 2 -12.11 -29.63 2.90
N THR A 3 -13.36 -29.82 3.28
CA THR A 3 -14.30 -28.73 3.52
C THR A 3 -13.86 -27.98 4.77
N ILE A 4 -13.35 -26.76 4.63
CA ILE A 4 -13.04 -25.89 5.76
C ILE A 4 -14.39 -25.53 6.39
N ARG A 5 -14.63 -26.03 7.62
CA ARG A 5 -15.78 -25.60 8.43
C ARG A 5 -15.57 -24.16 8.85
N THR A 6 -16.34 -23.24 8.29
CA THR A 6 -16.38 -21.82 8.67
C THR A 6 -17.45 -21.52 9.74
N GLU A 7 -18.09 -22.55 10.29
CA GLU A 7 -19.09 -22.39 11.35
C GLU A 7 -18.43 -21.85 12.62
N GLY A 8 -18.76 -20.62 12.98
CA GLY A 8 -18.30 -19.96 14.22
C GLY A 8 -17.24 -18.86 14.03
N LEU A 9 -16.66 -18.68 12.84
CA LEU A 9 -15.74 -17.57 12.57
C LEU A 9 -16.54 -16.31 12.22
N GLN A 10 -16.85 -15.49 13.21
CA GLN A 10 -17.36 -14.15 12.95
C GLN A 10 -16.23 -13.28 12.42
N ARG A 11 -16.44 -12.71 11.23
CA ARG A 11 -15.50 -11.76 10.64
C ARG A 11 -15.44 -10.51 11.50
N HIS A 12 -14.24 -10.09 11.89
CA HIS A 12 -14.04 -8.84 12.62
C HIS A 12 -14.60 -7.65 11.80
N PRO A 13 -15.39 -6.75 12.40
CA PRO A 13 -15.84 -5.54 11.73
C PRO A 13 -14.63 -4.68 11.32
N THR A 14 -14.66 -4.18 10.09
CA THR A 14 -13.64 -3.27 9.57
C THR A 14 -14.23 -1.90 9.30
N HIS A 15 -13.45 -0.85 9.46
CA HIS A 15 -13.84 0.49 9.01
C HIS A 15 -13.96 0.53 7.49
N ALA A 16 -14.85 1.39 6.99
CA ALA A 16 -14.94 1.68 5.57
C ALA A 16 -13.90 2.72 5.19
N VAL A 17 -13.13 2.43 4.13
CA VAL A 17 -12.16 3.36 3.55
C VAL A 17 -12.57 3.65 2.12
N GLU A 18 -12.73 4.92 1.78
CA GLU A 18 -13.08 5.36 0.44
C GLU A 18 -11.82 5.74 -0.36
N VAL A 19 -11.74 5.21 -1.58
CA VAL A 19 -10.70 5.54 -2.55
C VAL A 19 -11.38 6.22 -3.73
N LYS A 20 -11.08 7.49 -3.96
CA LYS A 20 -11.83 8.33 -4.90
C LYS A 20 -10.97 8.85 -6.03
N TRP A 21 -11.56 8.92 -7.22
CA TRP A 21 -11.04 9.72 -8.31
C TRP A 21 -12.22 10.39 -9.04
N LYS A 22 -12.27 11.71 -8.98
CA LYS A 22 -13.46 12.49 -9.43
C LYS A 22 -14.75 11.95 -8.77
N ASP A 23 -15.74 11.65 -9.57
CA ASP A 23 -17.03 11.13 -9.11
C ASP A 23 -17.03 9.61 -8.87
N HIS A 24 -15.93 8.92 -9.17
CA HIS A 24 -15.80 7.48 -8.97
C HIS A 24 -15.25 7.17 -7.57
N THR A 25 -16.02 6.43 -6.78
CA THR A 25 -15.67 6.03 -5.41
C THR A 25 -15.70 4.52 -5.26
N VAL A 26 -14.62 3.98 -4.71
CA VAL A 26 -14.48 2.56 -4.34
C VAL A 26 -14.38 2.48 -2.83
N THR A 27 -15.28 1.73 -2.19
CA THR A 27 -15.29 1.55 -0.73
C THR A 27 -14.71 0.22 -0.34
N ILE A 28 -13.66 0.23 0.50
CA ILE A 28 -12.96 -0.96 1.00
C ILE A 28 -13.36 -1.17 2.47
N GLY A 29 -13.76 -2.38 2.84
CA GLY A 29 -14.17 -2.70 4.21
C GLY A 29 -15.61 -2.29 4.53
N GLY A 30 -15.93 -2.09 5.81
CA GLY A 30 -17.26 -1.68 6.26
C GLY A 30 -18.40 -2.65 5.85
N GLY A 31 -18.11 -3.94 5.73
CA GLY A 31 -19.09 -4.94 5.30
C GLY A 31 -19.40 -4.95 3.80
N ARG A 32 -18.71 -4.13 3.01
CA ARG A 32 -18.85 -4.10 1.54
C ARG A 32 -18.22 -5.35 0.90
N PRO A 33 -18.60 -5.69 -0.35
CA PRO A 33 -17.95 -6.75 -1.12
C PRO A 33 -16.44 -6.53 -1.24
N VAL A 34 -15.70 -7.60 -1.51
CA VAL A 34 -14.25 -7.53 -1.74
C VAL A 34 -13.97 -6.76 -3.02
N VAL A 35 -13.12 -5.75 -2.91
CA VAL A 35 -12.71 -4.89 -4.04
C VAL A 35 -11.68 -5.60 -4.91
N VAL A 36 -11.89 -5.60 -6.21
CA VAL A 36 -10.96 -6.15 -7.19
C VAL A 36 -9.86 -5.14 -7.51
N GLN A 37 -8.63 -5.45 -7.15
CA GLN A 37 -7.46 -4.65 -7.48
C GLN A 37 -6.48 -5.43 -8.33
N SER A 38 -6.10 -4.90 -9.48
CA SER A 38 -5.04 -5.43 -10.34
C SER A 38 -3.79 -4.56 -10.30
N MET A 39 -2.68 -5.08 -10.80
CA MET A 39 -1.42 -4.35 -10.91
C MET A 39 -0.90 -4.42 -12.34
N THR A 40 -0.37 -3.32 -12.85
CA THR A 40 0.33 -3.30 -14.13
C THR A 40 1.67 -4.04 -14.02
N ASN A 41 2.10 -4.64 -15.12
CA ASN A 41 3.42 -5.24 -15.27
C ASN A 41 4.30 -4.49 -16.29
N THR A 42 3.82 -3.37 -16.80
CA THR A 42 4.57 -2.45 -17.65
C THR A 42 5.54 -1.60 -16.81
N SER A 43 6.59 -1.08 -17.44
CA SER A 43 7.34 0.02 -16.84
C SER A 43 6.44 1.25 -16.75
N THR A 44 6.23 1.79 -15.56
CA THR A 44 5.37 2.98 -15.37
C THR A 44 5.92 4.20 -16.13
N ALA A 45 7.22 4.26 -16.39
CA ALA A 45 7.82 5.30 -17.22
C ALA A 45 7.39 5.22 -18.72
N ASP A 46 6.92 4.05 -19.18
CA ASP A 46 6.30 3.89 -20.50
C ASP A 46 4.80 4.22 -20.39
N VAL A 47 4.50 5.50 -20.59
CA VAL A 47 3.14 6.05 -20.43
C VAL A 47 2.12 5.32 -21.32
N GLU A 48 2.44 5.11 -22.60
CA GLU A 48 1.48 4.56 -23.57
C GLU A 48 1.09 3.12 -23.19
N LYS A 49 2.08 2.26 -22.97
CA LYS A 49 1.81 0.87 -22.60
C LYS A 49 1.11 0.77 -21.25
N THR A 50 1.44 1.65 -20.32
CA THR A 50 0.81 1.64 -19.00
C THR A 50 -0.65 2.09 -19.10
N VAL A 51 -0.97 3.12 -19.87
CA VAL A 51 -2.36 3.55 -20.13
C VAL A 51 -3.16 2.44 -20.79
N GLU A 52 -2.62 1.81 -21.84
CA GLU A 52 -3.27 0.68 -22.53
C GLU A 52 -3.61 -0.45 -21.54
N GLN A 53 -2.63 -0.82 -20.70
CA GLN A 53 -2.84 -1.88 -19.71
C GLN A 53 -3.84 -1.50 -18.62
N VAL A 54 -3.81 -0.26 -18.11
CA VAL A 54 -4.79 0.21 -17.12
C VAL A 54 -6.21 0.18 -17.72
N LEU A 55 -6.39 0.62 -18.97
CA LEU A 55 -7.68 0.56 -19.66
C LEU A 55 -8.17 -0.89 -19.82
N ALA A 56 -7.27 -1.81 -20.17
CA ALA A 56 -7.60 -3.22 -20.29
C ALA A 56 -8.03 -3.83 -18.95
N LEU A 57 -7.30 -3.54 -17.87
CA LEU A 57 -7.61 -4.00 -16.52
C LEU A 57 -8.95 -3.42 -16.02
N ALA A 58 -9.20 -2.14 -16.23
CA ALA A 58 -10.46 -1.50 -15.84
C ALA A 58 -11.67 -2.11 -16.60
N ARG A 59 -11.52 -2.36 -17.92
CA ARG A 59 -12.56 -3.04 -18.72
C ARG A 59 -12.80 -4.48 -18.27
N ALA A 60 -11.77 -5.15 -17.75
CA ALA A 60 -11.87 -6.50 -17.20
C ALA A 60 -12.49 -6.55 -15.80
N GLY A 61 -12.84 -5.40 -15.21
CA GLY A 61 -13.53 -5.30 -13.92
C GLY A 61 -12.62 -4.95 -12.74
N SER A 62 -11.39 -4.49 -12.97
CA SER A 62 -10.58 -3.95 -11.87
C SER A 62 -11.17 -2.63 -11.38
N GLU A 63 -11.49 -2.58 -10.10
CA GLU A 63 -12.03 -1.39 -9.42
C GLU A 63 -10.90 -0.43 -8.99
N LEU A 64 -9.69 -0.96 -8.78
CA LEU A 64 -8.47 -0.22 -8.50
C LEU A 64 -7.33 -0.76 -9.37
N VAL A 65 -6.44 0.10 -9.86
CA VAL A 65 -5.24 -0.34 -10.58
C VAL A 65 -3.98 0.21 -9.91
N ARG A 66 -3.03 -0.69 -9.58
CA ARG A 66 -1.76 -0.37 -8.93
C ARG A 66 -0.62 -0.26 -9.94
N LEU A 67 0.16 0.81 -9.80
CA LEU A 67 1.35 1.12 -10.59
C LEU A 67 2.57 1.13 -9.67
N THR A 68 3.71 0.62 -10.13
CA THR A 68 4.99 0.77 -9.42
C THR A 68 5.52 2.19 -9.60
N VAL A 69 5.82 2.89 -8.50
CA VAL A 69 6.38 4.25 -8.52
C VAL A 69 7.69 4.24 -7.72
N ASN A 70 8.79 3.94 -8.40
CA ASN A 70 10.09 3.71 -7.77
C ASN A 70 11.22 4.59 -8.32
N THR A 71 10.95 5.36 -9.38
CA THR A 71 11.91 6.31 -9.97
C THR A 71 11.27 7.67 -10.22
N PRO A 72 12.07 8.75 -10.35
CA PRO A 72 11.55 10.07 -10.71
C PRO A 72 10.83 10.07 -12.07
N GLU A 73 11.29 9.27 -13.03
CA GLU A 73 10.66 9.12 -14.35
C GLU A 73 9.27 8.49 -14.20
N ALA A 74 9.14 7.42 -13.39
CA ALA A 74 7.87 6.79 -13.11
C ALA A 74 6.90 7.77 -12.42
N ALA A 75 7.38 8.56 -11.45
CA ALA A 75 6.56 9.54 -10.76
C ALA A 75 6.02 10.61 -11.72
N ARG A 76 6.87 11.16 -12.60
CA ARG A 76 6.43 12.12 -13.64
C ARG A 76 5.45 11.48 -14.63
N ALA A 77 5.69 10.21 -15.00
CA ALA A 77 4.83 9.48 -15.92
C ALA A 77 3.40 9.26 -15.36
N VAL A 78 3.25 9.09 -14.05
CA VAL A 78 1.92 8.92 -13.41
C VAL A 78 1.00 10.08 -13.75
N VAL A 79 1.49 11.30 -13.82
CA VAL A 79 0.70 12.49 -14.16
C VAL A 79 0.15 12.37 -15.59
N ALA A 80 1.02 12.07 -16.56
CA ALA A 80 0.62 11.90 -17.96
C ALA A 80 -0.32 10.69 -18.15
N ILE A 81 -0.09 9.58 -17.40
CA ILE A 81 -0.98 8.41 -17.39
C ILE A 81 -2.36 8.82 -16.92
N ARG A 82 -2.46 9.54 -15.80
CA ARG A 82 -3.75 9.97 -15.25
C ARG A 82 -4.51 10.87 -16.22
N GLU A 83 -3.84 11.85 -16.82
CA GLU A 83 -4.44 12.74 -17.81
C GLU A 83 -4.99 12.00 -19.04
N LYS A 84 -4.24 11.00 -19.53
CA LYS A 84 -4.69 10.19 -20.67
C LYS A 84 -5.88 9.32 -20.33
N LEU A 85 -5.88 8.71 -19.15
CA LEU A 85 -7.02 7.94 -18.66
C LEU A 85 -8.26 8.81 -18.49
N ASP A 86 -8.12 10.02 -17.97
CA ASP A 86 -9.21 10.96 -17.81
C ASP A 86 -9.80 11.39 -19.16
N ARG A 87 -8.94 11.67 -20.14
CA ARG A 87 -9.38 11.96 -21.53
C ARG A 87 -10.10 10.78 -22.19
N ALA A 88 -9.72 9.56 -21.82
CA ALA A 88 -10.38 8.33 -22.27
C ALA A 88 -11.67 7.99 -21.49
N GLY A 89 -12.10 8.82 -20.54
CA GLY A 89 -13.26 8.59 -19.68
C GLY A 89 -13.08 7.45 -18.67
N CYS A 90 -11.84 7.06 -18.38
CA CYS A 90 -11.50 6.01 -17.42
C CYS A 90 -11.12 6.64 -16.08
N PHE A 91 -12.02 6.61 -15.12
CA PHE A 91 -11.83 7.19 -13.79
C PHE A 91 -11.47 6.17 -12.72
N VAL A 92 -10.94 5.00 -13.12
CA VAL A 92 -10.45 4.00 -12.17
C VAL A 92 -9.38 4.64 -11.25
N PRO A 93 -9.52 4.54 -9.91
CA PRO A 93 -8.55 5.10 -8.99
C PRO A 93 -7.21 4.37 -9.11
N LEU A 94 -6.12 5.15 -9.18
CA LEU A 94 -4.77 4.64 -9.26
C LEU A 94 -4.14 4.50 -7.87
N VAL A 95 -3.43 3.40 -7.67
CA VAL A 95 -2.68 3.12 -6.45
C VAL A 95 -1.19 3.19 -6.76
N GLY A 96 -0.46 4.10 -6.11
CA GLY A 96 1.00 4.17 -6.20
C GLY A 96 1.65 3.15 -5.26
N ASP A 97 2.48 2.27 -5.81
CA ASP A 97 3.27 1.30 -5.06
C ASP A 97 4.68 1.85 -4.88
N PHE A 98 4.97 2.35 -3.68
CA PHE A 98 6.22 3.01 -3.36
C PHE A 98 7.21 2.07 -2.67
N HIS A 99 8.45 2.12 -3.14
CA HIS A 99 9.58 1.39 -2.58
C HIS A 99 10.72 2.36 -2.26
N TYR A 100 11.36 2.23 -1.10
CA TYR A 100 12.57 2.91 -0.63
C TYR A 100 12.54 4.45 -0.62
N ASN A 101 12.17 5.09 -1.70
CA ASN A 101 12.26 6.53 -1.94
C ASN A 101 10.91 7.24 -2.12
N GLY A 102 9.80 6.58 -1.75
CA GLY A 102 8.44 7.13 -1.91
C GLY A 102 8.28 8.52 -1.31
N HIS A 103 8.83 8.76 -0.12
CA HIS A 103 8.83 10.07 0.53
C HIS A 103 9.46 11.17 -0.33
N LYS A 104 10.57 10.87 -1.02
CA LYS A 104 11.22 11.81 -1.95
C LYS A 104 10.38 12.04 -3.19
N LEU A 105 9.93 10.96 -3.84
CA LEU A 105 9.14 11.04 -5.06
C LEU A 105 7.85 11.83 -4.89
N LEU A 106 7.16 11.63 -3.78
CA LEU A 106 5.93 12.36 -3.45
C LEU A 106 6.20 13.85 -3.12
N THR A 107 7.39 14.17 -2.61
CA THR A 107 7.79 15.57 -2.31
C THR A 107 8.31 16.29 -3.55
N GLU A 108 9.13 15.61 -4.36
CA GLU A 108 9.77 16.19 -5.55
C GLU A 108 8.81 16.30 -6.74
N VAL A 109 7.78 15.45 -6.79
CA VAL A 109 6.75 15.43 -7.84
C VAL A 109 5.36 15.46 -7.20
N PRO A 110 4.94 16.60 -6.63
CA PRO A 110 3.65 16.72 -5.95
C PRO A 110 2.44 16.45 -6.86
N GLU A 111 2.58 16.64 -8.16
CA GLU A 111 1.56 16.30 -9.14
C GLU A 111 1.33 14.78 -9.22
N CYS A 112 2.38 13.97 -8.99
CA CYS A 112 2.24 12.53 -8.85
C CYS A 112 1.39 12.17 -7.63
N ALA A 113 1.65 12.82 -6.50
CA ALA A 113 0.86 12.63 -5.28
C ALA A 113 -0.63 12.95 -5.53
N ALA A 114 -0.92 14.07 -6.22
CA ALA A 114 -2.27 14.48 -6.57
C ALA A 114 -2.97 13.56 -7.58
N ALA A 115 -2.22 12.88 -8.44
CA ALA A 115 -2.75 11.97 -9.47
C ALA A 115 -3.10 10.56 -8.96
N LEU A 116 -2.74 10.25 -7.73
CA LEU A 116 -2.96 8.95 -7.09
C LEU A 116 -4.03 9.04 -6.02
N SER A 117 -4.91 8.05 -5.98
CA SER A 117 -6.01 7.97 -4.99
C SER A 117 -5.64 7.16 -3.75
N LYS A 118 -4.56 6.38 -3.82
CA LYS A 118 -4.12 5.52 -2.74
C LYS A 118 -2.61 5.28 -2.82
N TYR A 119 -1.94 5.26 -1.68
CA TYR A 119 -0.53 4.92 -1.59
C TYR A 119 -0.35 3.58 -0.89
N ARG A 120 0.40 2.67 -1.50
CA ARG A 120 0.90 1.47 -0.82
C ARG A 120 2.29 1.78 -0.30
N ILE A 121 2.44 1.68 1.01
CA ILE A 121 3.69 1.91 1.72
C ILE A 121 4.13 0.59 2.35
N ASN A 122 5.39 0.22 2.12
CA ASN A 122 6.01 -0.90 2.83
C ASN A 122 6.90 -0.32 3.95
N PRO A 123 6.52 -0.45 5.22
CA PRO A 123 7.26 0.17 6.32
C PRO A 123 8.72 -0.32 6.42
N GLY A 124 9.00 -1.57 6.06
CA GLY A 124 10.36 -2.09 6.04
C GLY A 124 11.28 -1.50 4.95
N ASN A 125 10.71 -0.72 4.02
CA ASN A 125 11.44 -0.12 2.90
C ASN A 125 11.54 1.41 2.94
N VAL A 126 11.03 2.08 3.97
CA VAL A 126 11.03 3.56 4.03
C VAL A 126 12.30 4.16 4.65
N GLY A 127 13.20 3.34 5.15
CA GLY A 127 14.44 3.76 5.79
C GLY A 127 14.81 2.85 6.96
N LYS A 128 15.77 3.27 7.78
CA LYS A 128 16.19 2.58 9.01
C LYS A 128 16.19 3.55 10.19
N GLY A 129 15.86 3.05 11.39
CA GLY A 129 15.86 3.83 12.62
C GLY A 129 14.96 5.06 12.53
N ASP A 130 15.38 6.18 13.13
CA ASP A 130 14.62 7.43 13.20
C ASP A 130 14.24 7.97 11.81
N ARG A 131 15.10 7.80 10.81
CA ARG A 131 14.81 8.20 9.43
C ARG A 131 13.64 7.43 8.81
N ALA A 132 13.40 6.17 9.23
CA ALA A 132 12.24 5.42 8.75
C ALA A 132 10.95 6.07 9.22
N ALA A 133 10.89 6.47 10.48
CA ALA A 133 9.71 7.16 11.06
C ALA A 133 9.46 8.52 10.38
N GLU A 134 10.52 9.32 10.18
CA GLU A 134 10.43 10.61 9.48
C GLU A 134 9.93 10.44 8.02
N ASN A 135 10.54 9.52 7.27
CA ASN A 135 10.15 9.27 5.88
C ASN A 135 8.71 8.74 5.79
N PHE A 136 8.32 7.88 6.72
CA PHE A 136 6.95 7.37 6.80
C PHE A 136 5.96 8.51 7.10
N ALA A 137 6.29 9.38 8.05
CA ALA A 137 5.47 10.55 8.38
C ALA A 137 5.27 11.47 7.16
N VAL A 138 6.33 11.75 6.38
CA VAL A 138 6.23 12.54 5.14
C VAL A 138 5.21 11.92 4.17
N MET A 139 5.19 10.60 4.03
CA MET A 139 4.25 9.92 3.13
C MET A 139 2.81 10.00 3.65
N ILE A 140 2.60 9.84 4.97
CA ILE A 140 1.28 9.97 5.58
C ILE A 140 0.75 11.41 5.48
N GLU A 141 1.58 12.41 5.80
CA GLU A 141 1.22 13.82 5.66
C GLU A 141 0.87 14.19 4.21
N THR A 142 1.60 13.62 3.25
CA THR A 142 1.29 13.80 1.83
C THR A 142 -0.06 13.16 1.47
N ALA A 143 -0.33 11.95 1.97
CA ALA A 143 -1.62 11.28 1.76
C ALA A 143 -2.78 12.12 2.31
N LYS A 144 -2.65 12.65 3.53
CA LYS A 144 -3.62 13.56 4.14
C LYS A 144 -3.85 14.80 3.29
N ARG A 145 -2.78 15.45 2.82
CA ARG A 145 -2.85 16.66 2.00
C ARG A 145 -3.65 16.46 0.72
N TYR A 146 -3.52 15.32 0.07
CA TYR A 146 -4.18 15.01 -1.21
C TYR A 146 -5.43 14.13 -1.04
N GLY A 147 -5.84 13.79 0.19
CA GLY A 147 -7.00 12.95 0.46
C GLY A 147 -6.85 11.51 -0.06
N ALA A 148 -5.60 11.04 -0.20
CA ALA A 148 -5.32 9.70 -0.66
C ALA A 148 -5.41 8.69 0.50
N ALA A 149 -6.04 7.53 0.25
CA ALA A 149 -6.03 6.44 1.20
C ALA A 149 -4.62 5.81 1.31
N VAL A 150 -4.29 5.22 2.46
CA VAL A 150 -3.01 4.53 2.68
C VAL A 150 -3.24 3.04 2.89
N ARG A 151 -2.39 2.22 2.27
CA ARG A 151 -2.26 0.80 2.55
C ARG A 151 -0.87 0.51 3.10
N ILE A 152 -0.80 0.05 4.33
CA ILE A 152 0.41 -0.49 4.93
C ILE A 152 0.57 -1.92 4.43
N GLY A 153 1.64 -2.18 3.68
CA GLY A 153 1.89 -3.46 3.03
C GLY A 153 3.17 -4.11 3.55
N VAL A 154 3.07 -4.88 4.63
CA VAL A 154 4.21 -5.62 5.19
C VAL A 154 4.55 -6.82 4.33
N ASN A 155 5.84 -7.16 4.24
CA ASN A 155 6.35 -8.28 3.49
C ASN A 155 7.54 -8.90 4.23
N GLY A 156 7.59 -10.24 4.33
CA GLY A 156 8.65 -10.95 5.03
C GLY A 156 10.06 -10.69 4.48
N GLY A 157 10.18 -10.49 3.15
CA GLY A 157 11.47 -10.19 2.52
C GLY A 157 12.02 -8.78 2.80
N SER A 158 11.21 -7.90 3.40
CA SER A 158 11.59 -6.53 3.76
C SER A 158 11.27 -6.20 5.23
N LEU A 159 11.04 -7.22 6.06
CA LEU A 159 10.85 -7.03 7.48
C LEU A 159 12.10 -6.42 8.12
N ASP A 160 11.89 -5.51 9.06
CA ASP A 160 12.98 -4.91 9.84
C ASP A 160 13.73 -6.00 10.59
N GLN A 161 15.02 -6.12 10.28
CA GLN A 161 15.87 -7.16 10.86
C GLN A 161 16.19 -6.91 12.34
N ASP A 162 16.21 -5.65 12.78
CA ASP A 162 16.43 -5.30 14.18
C ASP A 162 15.20 -5.67 15.02
N LEU A 163 13.98 -5.46 14.49
CA LEU A 163 12.74 -5.93 15.11
C LEU A 163 12.72 -7.46 15.23
N LEU A 164 13.05 -8.17 14.14
CA LEU A 164 13.06 -9.63 14.13
C LEU A 164 14.09 -10.20 15.10
N ALA A 165 15.32 -9.66 15.08
CA ALA A 165 16.39 -10.08 15.98
C ALA A 165 15.99 -9.92 17.46
N ARG A 166 15.46 -8.74 17.84
CA ARG A 166 14.97 -8.50 19.19
C ARG A 166 13.88 -9.49 19.60
N MET A 167 12.90 -9.75 18.74
CA MET A 167 11.83 -10.70 19.05
C MET A 167 12.34 -12.15 19.16
N MET A 168 13.33 -12.55 18.37
CA MET A 168 14.00 -13.85 18.47
C MET A 168 14.78 -13.97 19.79
N ASP A 169 15.50 -12.94 20.21
CA ASP A 169 16.24 -12.92 21.48
C ASP A 169 15.28 -13.01 22.68
N GLU A 170 14.18 -12.25 22.65
CA GLU A 170 13.13 -12.31 23.66
C GLU A 170 12.46 -13.71 23.71
N ASN A 171 12.25 -14.34 22.56
CA ASN A 171 11.73 -15.70 22.48
C ASN A 171 12.68 -16.73 23.08
N ASN A 172 13.97 -16.62 22.74
CA ASN A 172 15.00 -17.55 23.25
C ASN A 172 15.20 -17.44 24.78
N ALA A 173 14.83 -16.32 25.39
CA ALA A 173 14.87 -16.12 26.83
C ALA A 173 13.67 -16.71 27.57
N ARG A 174 12.63 -17.19 26.89
CA ARG A 174 11.44 -17.81 27.48
C ARG A 174 11.76 -19.21 28.01
N THR A 175 11.01 -19.63 29.02
CA THR A 175 11.09 -21.01 29.55
C THR A 175 10.68 -22.04 28.49
N GLU A 176 9.69 -21.69 27.67
CA GLU A 176 9.19 -22.48 26.52
C GLU A 176 9.24 -21.58 25.28
N PRO A 177 10.33 -21.60 24.51
CA PRO A 177 10.43 -20.83 23.29
C PRO A 177 9.44 -21.33 22.22
N ALA A 178 8.78 -20.39 21.52
CA ALA A 178 7.96 -20.69 20.36
C ALA A 178 8.83 -21.05 19.15
N ASP A 179 8.24 -21.67 18.14
CA ASP A 179 8.92 -21.96 16.88
C ASP A 179 9.38 -20.67 16.18
N PRO A 180 10.60 -20.62 15.64
CA PRO A 180 11.09 -19.42 14.92
C PRO A 180 10.16 -18.92 13.81
N SER A 181 9.39 -19.79 13.16
CA SER A 181 8.42 -19.40 12.14
C SER A 181 7.22 -18.64 12.73
N GLU A 182 6.81 -18.98 13.96
CA GLU A 182 5.77 -18.27 14.69
C GLU A 182 6.26 -16.87 15.08
N VAL A 183 7.51 -16.76 15.57
CA VAL A 183 8.12 -15.46 15.90
C VAL A 183 8.22 -14.56 14.65
N LEU A 184 8.54 -15.13 13.48
CA LEU A 184 8.54 -14.39 12.22
C LEU A 184 7.15 -13.84 11.87
N LEU A 185 6.09 -14.64 12.06
CA LEU A 185 4.72 -14.19 11.82
C LEU A 185 4.30 -13.10 12.82
N GLU A 186 4.66 -13.26 14.09
CA GLU A 186 4.42 -12.24 15.13
C GLU A 186 5.15 -10.92 14.78
N ALA A 187 6.40 -10.98 14.30
CA ALA A 187 7.15 -9.80 13.88
C ALA A 187 6.52 -9.09 12.68
N LEU A 188 5.95 -9.84 11.73
CA LEU A 188 5.17 -9.25 10.63
C LEU A 188 3.91 -8.52 11.13
N VAL A 189 3.20 -9.12 12.07
CA VAL A 189 2.01 -8.51 12.69
C VAL A 189 2.41 -7.25 13.46
N GLU A 190 3.46 -7.31 14.28
CA GLU A 190 3.96 -6.15 15.04
C GLU A 190 4.37 -5.01 14.12
N SER A 191 5.11 -5.31 13.04
CA SER A 191 5.49 -4.31 12.03
C SER A 191 4.27 -3.63 11.39
N ALA A 192 3.21 -4.39 11.12
CA ALA A 192 1.98 -3.84 10.55
C ALA A 192 1.22 -2.97 11.58
N LEU A 193 1.06 -3.45 12.81
CA LEU A 193 0.33 -2.76 13.87
C LEU A 193 1.03 -1.47 14.32
N SER A 194 2.35 -1.51 14.53
CA SER A 194 3.11 -0.32 14.91
C SER A 194 3.05 0.76 13.83
N SER A 195 3.13 0.36 12.56
CA SER A 195 2.98 1.28 11.43
C SER A 195 1.57 1.86 11.30
N ALA A 196 0.54 1.05 11.55
CA ALA A 196 -0.85 1.53 11.55
C ALA A 196 -1.09 2.54 12.68
N LYS A 197 -0.65 2.22 13.91
CA LYS A 197 -0.71 3.15 15.05
C LYS A 197 0.07 4.45 14.78
N GLY A 198 1.25 4.35 14.15
CA GLY A 198 2.03 5.51 13.75
C GLY A 198 1.31 6.39 12.74
N ALA A 199 0.61 5.79 11.76
CA ALA A 199 -0.20 6.54 10.80
C ALA A 199 -1.41 7.20 11.46
N GLU A 200 -2.12 6.49 12.33
CA GLU A 200 -3.27 7.02 13.08
C GLU A 200 -2.88 8.18 14.02
N ALA A 201 -1.69 8.13 14.63
CA ALA A 201 -1.18 9.21 15.47
C ALA A 201 -0.89 10.51 14.70
N LEU A 202 -0.66 10.40 13.39
CA LEU A 202 -0.48 11.54 12.49
C LEU A 202 -1.84 12.09 11.96
N GLY A 203 -2.96 11.42 12.26
CA GLY A 203 -4.34 11.82 11.91
C GLY A 203 -4.76 11.32 10.57
#